data_b8970a04ef60bdec6ea6379100c16908
#
_entry.id   b8970a04ef60bdec6ea6379100c16908
#
_cell.length_a   1.000
_cell.length_b   1.000
_cell.length_c   1.000
_cell.angle_alpha   90.00
_cell.angle_beta   90.00
_cell.angle_gamma   90.00
#
_symmetry.space_group_name_H-M   'P 1'
#
loop_
_entity.id
_entity.type
_entity.pdbx_description
1 polymer ?
#
loop_
_entity_poly.entity_id
_entity_poly.type
_entity_poly.pdbx_seq_one_letter_code
_entity_poly.pdbx_strand_id
1 'polypeptide(L)'
;MTEQSIAAYDVSQRVKTYDADMELMHPNRSKMVQIALELLPVPNTAALRAIDLGIGTGYFTERFLNHFPNSRVLGVDGAQAMVELAKARLKSLASRVQFVIGDFRQLQQLVPGAGTIDVVFSAYALHHLRQPYKETVLKHVVELLVPGGWFVNADLIVADSPELQRRFQELRVFGIVERSSGSDNRFADAASTRRFLADLEKNERDQPLTLTEDLAMLRSSGLKNVSAFWLEYRELVSGGQK
;
A
#
# COMPACT_ATOMS: atom_id res chain seq x y z
N MET A 1 2.91 11.86 -1.31
CA MET A 1 1.93 12.31 -0.29
C MET A 1 1.99 13.81 -0.17
N THR A 2 0.97 14.50 0.34
CA THR A 2 1.11 15.90 0.76
C THR A 2 1.64 15.91 2.19
N GLU A 3 2.23 17.02 2.65
CA GLU A 3 2.57 17.17 4.08
C GLU A 3 1.36 16.89 4.99
N GLN A 4 0.17 17.24 4.52
CA GLN A 4 -1.08 17.00 5.24
C GLN A 4 -1.47 15.52 5.29
N SER A 5 -1.24 14.73 4.23
CA SER A 5 -1.50 13.28 4.26
C SER A 5 -0.49 12.55 5.16
N ILE A 6 0.77 12.98 5.19
CA ILE A 6 1.76 12.46 6.16
C ILE A 6 1.32 12.79 7.59
N ALA A 7 0.94 14.06 7.85
CA ALA A 7 0.50 14.50 9.18
C ALA A 7 -0.74 13.76 9.69
N ALA A 8 -1.61 13.29 8.80
CA ALA A 8 -2.79 12.48 9.18
C ALA A 8 -2.40 11.14 9.83
N TYR A 9 -1.23 10.61 9.49
CA TYR A 9 -0.68 9.36 10.05
C TYR A 9 0.26 9.56 11.25
N ASP A 10 0.59 10.81 11.59
CA ASP A 10 1.40 11.12 12.81
C ASP A 10 0.53 11.41 14.04
N VAL A 11 -0.79 11.27 13.95
CA VAL A 11 -1.71 11.48 15.09
C VAL A 11 -1.77 10.24 15.96
N SER A 12 -1.34 10.35 17.22
CA SER A 12 -1.20 9.25 18.18
C SER A 12 -2.49 8.40 18.38
N GLN A 13 -3.67 9.00 18.26
CA GLN A 13 -4.93 8.28 18.40
C GLN A 13 -5.20 7.37 17.19
N ARG A 14 -4.93 7.83 15.96
CA ARG A 14 -5.10 7.03 14.75
C ARG A 14 -4.11 5.87 14.69
N VAL A 15 -2.90 6.10 15.12
CA VAL A 15 -1.82 5.11 15.17
C VAL A 15 -2.20 3.91 16.03
N LYS A 16 -2.86 4.14 17.18
CA LYS A 16 -3.26 3.07 18.11
C LYS A 16 -4.32 2.11 17.57
N THR A 17 -5.23 2.59 16.73
CA THR A 17 -6.35 1.79 16.20
C THR A 17 -6.12 1.36 14.76
N TYR A 18 -5.02 1.80 14.13
CA TYR A 18 -4.82 1.67 12.69
C TYR A 18 -5.02 0.25 12.15
N ASP A 19 -4.37 -0.75 12.74
CA ASP A 19 -4.48 -2.12 12.21
C ASP A 19 -5.88 -2.71 12.40
N ALA A 20 -6.54 -2.43 13.53
CA ALA A 20 -7.92 -2.84 13.77
C ALA A 20 -8.89 -2.14 12.79
N ASP A 21 -8.71 -0.84 12.57
CA ASP A 21 -9.49 -0.07 11.58
C ASP A 21 -9.26 -0.61 10.16
N MET A 22 -8.02 -0.97 9.81
CA MET A 22 -7.70 -1.56 8.50
C MET A 22 -8.38 -2.92 8.29
N GLU A 23 -8.47 -3.76 9.30
CA GLU A 23 -9.18 -5.06 9.19
C GLU A 23 -10.69 -4.87 9.01
N LEU A 24 -11.28 -3.86 9.67
CA LEU A 24 -12.69 -3.51 9.49
C LEU A 24 -12.96 -2.93 8.10
N MET A 25 -12.13 -2.00 7.64
CA MET A 25 -12.35 -1.26 6.39
C MET A 25 -11.89 -2.04 5.15
N HIS A 26 -10.89 -2.92 5.30
CA HIS A 26 -10.19 -3.63 4.24
C HIS A 26 -10.05 -5.13 4.57
N PRO A 27 -11.15 -5.90 4.52
CA PRO A 27 -11.18 -7.31 4.96
C PRO A 27 -10.30 -8.21 4.09
N ASN A 28 -9.98 -7.78 2.88
CA ASN A 28 -9.13 -8.54 1.95
C ASN A 28 -7.64 -8.20 2.06
N ARG A 29 -7.23 -7.34 3.01
CA ARG A 29 -5.83 -6.93 3.18
C ARG A 29 -4.86 -8.10 3.23
N SER A 30 -5.21 -9.15 3.99
CA SER A 30 -4.38 -10.36 4.10
C SER A 30 -4.29 -11.12 2.77
N LYS A 31 -5.41 -11.26 2.05
CA LYS A 31 -5.48 -11.92 0.74
C LYS A 31 -4.67 -11.17 -0.32
N MET A 32 -4.77 -9.84 -0.34
CA MET A 32 -3.99 -9.01 -1.28
C MET A 32 -2.49 -9.20 -1.08
N VAL A 33 -2.02 -9.17 0.17
CA VAL A 33 -0.61 -9.42 0.49
C VAL A 33 -0.19 -10.83 0.11
N GLN A 34 -1.02 -11.84 0.39
CA GLN A 34 -0.74 -13.22 0.00
C GLN A 34 -0.58 -13.35 -1.52
N ILE A 35 -1.50 -12.81 -2.31
CA ILE A 35 -1.42 -12.82 -3.78
C ILE A 35 -0.15 -12.12 -4.25
N ALA A 36 0.19 -10.96 -3.68
CA ALA A 36 1.41 -10.22 -4.01
C ALA A 36 2.68 -11.03 -3.77
N LEU A 37 2.73 -11.87 -2.73
CA LEU A 37 3.85 -12.76 -2.45
C LEU A 37 3.91 -13.95 -3.42
N GLU A 38 2.77 -14.57 -3.69
CA GLU A 38 2.65 -15.73 -4.59
C GLU A 38 2.98 -15.42 -6.05
N LEU A 39 2.83 -14.14 -6.46
CA LEU A 39 3.19 -13.67 -7.80
C LEU A 39 4.68 -13.70 -8.10
N LEU A 40 5.53 -13.66 -7.11
CA LEU A 40 6.98 -13.60 -7.31
C LEU A 40 7.49 -14.97 -7.78
N PRO A 41 8.05 -15.08 -9.00
CA PRO A 41 8.42 -16.36 -9.60
C PRO A 41 9.77 -16.89 -9.09
N VAL A 42 9.94 -16.89 -7.78
CA VAL A 42 11.19 -17.28 -7.11
C VAL A 42 10.87 -18.22 -5.94
N PRO A 43 11.77 -19.14 -5.59
CA PRO A 43 11.56 -20.02 -4.44
C PRO A 43 11.58 -19.20 -3.14
N ASN A 44 10.86 -19.63 -2.12
CA ASN A 44 10.82 -18.97 -0.81
C ASN A 44 12.19 -18.90 -0.11
N THR A 45 13.15 -19.70 -0.52
CA THR A 45 14.54 -19.64 -0.06
C THR A 45 15.37 -18.54 -0.71
N ALA A 46 14.82 -17.80 -1.68
CA ALA A 46 15.52 -16.71 -2.34
C ALA A 46 15.94 -15.61 -1.36
N ALA A 47 17.11 -15.05 -1.58
CA ALA A 47 17.64 -13.92 -0.82
C ALA A 47 17.39 -12.62 -1.61
N LEU A 48 16.22 -12.00 -1.41
CA LEU A 48 15.79 -10.82 -2.14
C LEU A 48 16.15 -9.55 -1.40
N ARG A 49 16.52 -8.53 -2.15
CA ARG A 49 16.60 -7.14 -1.68
C ARG A 49 15.32 -6.43 -2.09
N ALA A 50 14.52 -6.04 -1.13
CA ALA A 50 13.22 -5.46 -1.39
C ALA A 50 13.08 -4.06 -0.80
N ILE A 51 12.17 -3.27 -1.39
CA ILE A 51 11.71 -1.99 -0.84
C ILE A 51 10.21 -2.09 -0.57
N ASP A 52 9.78 -1.65 0.61
CA ASP A 52 8.38 -1.42 0.99
C ASP A 52 8.10 0.08 0.94
N LEU A 53 7.33 0.52 -0.06
CA LEU A 53 6.94 1.93 -0.22
C LEU A 53 5.66 2.22 0.55
N GLY A 54 5.77 3.02 1.61
CA GLY A 54 4.72 3.24 2.57
C GLY A 54 4.62 2.06 3.52
N ILE A 55 5.73 1.73 4.22
CA ILE A 55 5.79 0.56 5.11
C ILE A 55 4.70 0.57 6.19
N GLY A 56 4.19 1.76 6.58
CA GLY A 56 3.14 1.91 7.58
C GLY A 56 3.50 1.20 8.89
N THR A 57 2.64 0.29 9.33
CA THR A 57 2.86 -0.53 10.55
C THR A 57 3.76 -1.74 10.33
N GLY A 58 4.35 -1.91 9.14
CA GLY A 58 5.19 -3.06 8.80
C GLY A 58 4.45 -4.35 8.47
N TYR A 59 3.13 -4.28 8.24
CA TYR A 59 2.27 -5.44 8.02
C TYR A 59 2.67 -6.27 6.80
N PHE A 60 2.98 -5.63 5.67
CA PHE A 60 3.41 -6.33 4.46
C PHE A 60 4.83 -6.84 4.62
N THR A 61 5.75 -6.01 5.11
CA THR A 61 7.15 -6.38 5.37
C THR A 61 7.26 -7.61 6.28
N GLU A 62 6.46 -7.71 7.34
CA GLU A 62 6.45 -8.89 8.22
C GLU A 62 6.13 -10.17 7.45
N ARG A 63 5.08 -10.14 6.62
CA ARG A 63 4.67 -11.28 5.80
C ARG A 63 5.68 -11.61 4.71
N PHE A 64 6.24 -10.59 4.06
CA PHE A 64 7.29 -10.76 3.07
C PHE A 64 8.52 -11.46 3.66
N LEU A 65 9.01 -11.00 4.81
CA LEU A 65 10.19 -11.59 5.46
C LEU A 65 9.93 -12.97 6.06
N ASN A 66 8.70 -13.29 6.43
CA ASN A 66 8.33 -14.64 6.85
C ASN A 66 8.22 -15.58 5.65
N HIS A 67 7.75 -15.11 4.50
CA HIS A 67 7.66 -15.89 3.26
C HIS A 67 9.04 -16.09 2.61
N PHE A 68 9.90 -15.06 2.66
CA PHE A 68 11.29 -15.08 2.12
C PHE A 68 12.30 -14.86 3.26
N PRO A 69 12.61 -15.91 4.05
CA PRO A 69 13.38 -15.76 5.29
C PRO A 69 14.83 -15.31 5.10
N ASN A 70 15.39 -15.42 3.89
CA ASN A 70 16.75 -14.97 3.56
C ASN A 70 16.81 -13.53 3.00
N SER A 71 15.67 -12.86 2.88
CA SER A 71 15.54 -11.54 2.26
C SER A 71 15.76 -10.39 3.24
N ARG A 72 15.96 -9.20 2.69
CA ARG A 72 16.08 -7.93 3.42
C ARG A 72 15.14 -6.89 2.82
N VAL A 73 14.62 -5.99 3.66
CA VAL A 73 13.69 -4.93 3.25
C VAL A 73 14.21 -3.59 3.69
N LEU A 74 14.14 -2.60 2.80
CA LEU A 74 14.22 -1.19 3.11
C LEU A 74 12.79 -0.64 3.14
N GLY A 75 12.29 -0.28 4.32
CA GLY A 75 10.98 0.35 4.49
C GLY A 75 11.07 1.86 4.39
N VAL A 76 10.26 2.46 3.54
CA VAL A 76 10.19 3.92 3.36
C VAL A 76 8.81 4.41 3.81
N ASP A 77 8.76 5.38 4.71
CA ASP A 77 7.51 6.04 5.13
C ASP A 77 7.76 7.49 5.53
N GLY A 78 6.77 8.35 5.27
CA GLY A 78 6.83 9.76 5.67
C GLY A 78 6.43 10.00 7.12
N ALA A 79 5.66 9.11 7.75
CA ALA A 79 5.11 9.26 9.08
C ALA A 79 5.99 8.57 10.13
N GLN A 80 6.64 9.35 10.99
CA GLN A 80 7.50 8.85 12.06
C GLN A 80 6.75 7.87 12.97
N ALA A 81 5.51 8.19 13.34
CA ALA A 81 4.70 7.36 14.21
C ALA A 81 4.41 5.96 13.62
N MET A 82 4.20 5.87 12.31
CA MET A 82 4.04 4.60 11.60
C MET A 82 5.34 3.78 11.62
N VAL A 83 6.48 4.43 11.38
CA VAL A 83 7.79 3.75 11.44
C VAL A 83 8.07 3.19 12.84
N GLU A 84 7.69 3.89 13.91
CA GLU A 84 7.84 3.35 15.27
C GLU A 84 6.97 2.11 15.51
N LEU A 85 5.74 2.07 14.98
CA LEU A 85 4.92 0.85 15.00
C LEU A 85 5.55 -0.29 14.19
N ALA A 86 6.09 0.02 13.01
CA ALA A 86 6.79 -0.98 12.19
C ALA A 86 8.02 -1.55 12.93
N LYS A 87 8.81 -0.71 13.58
CA LYS A 87 9.95 -1.15 14.41
C LYS A 87 9.50 -2.08 15.54
N ALA A 88 8.40 -1.75 16.21
CA ALA A 88 7.84 -2.58 17.29
C ALA A 88 7.37 -3.94 16.75
N ARG A 89 6.62 -3.96 15.65
CA ARG A 89 6.15 -5.20 14.99
C ARG A 89 7.31 -6.07 14.51
N LEU A 90 8.28 -5.45 13.86
CA LEU A 90 9.39 -6.15 13.20
C LEU A 90 10.59 -6.40 14.13
N LYS A 91 10.43 -6.26 15.44
CA LYS A 91 11.52 -6.38 16.42
C LYS A 91 12.30 -7.69 16.28
N SER A 92 11.62 -8.82 16.07
CA SER A 92 12.26 -10.14 15.86
C SER A 92 12.98 -10.26 14.51
N LEU A 93 12.68 -9.37 13.56
CA LEU A 93 13.21 -9.33 12.20
C LEU A 93 14.16 -8.14 11.96
N ALA A 94 14.51 -7.41 13.01
CA ALA A 94 15.22 -6.12 12.93
C ALA A 94 16.56 -6.19 12.18
N SER A 95 17.25 -7.33 12.20
CA SER A 95 18.51 -7.52 11.45
C SER A 95 18.33 -7.55 9.93
N ARG A 96 17.08 -7.67 9.45
CA ARG A 96 16.73 -7.77 8.03
C ARG A 96 15.93 -6.59 7.51
N VAL A 97 15.66 -5.57 8.35
CA VAL A 97 14.89 -4.38 7.98
C VAL A 97 15.70 -3.12 8.26
N GLN A 98 15.72 -2.24 7.29
CA GLN A 98 16.19 -0.86 7.45
C GLN A 98 15.03 0.10 7.21
N PHE A 99 15.07 1.28 7.82
CA PHE A 99 14.01 2.27 7.68
C PHE A 99 14.58 3.59 7.18
N VAL A 100 13.87 4.20 6.22
CA VAL A 100 14.11 5.56 5.75
C VAL A 100 12.84 6.36 5.99
N ILE A 101 12.95 7.42 6.79
CA ILE A 101 11.85 8.33 7.05
C ILE A 101 11.92 9.46 6.05
N GLY A 102 10.88 9.59 5.24
CA GLY A 102 10.82 10.63 4.22
C GLY A 102 9.64 10.42 3.26
N ASP A 103 9.33 11.50 2.59
CA ASP A 103 8.26 11.49 1.58
C ASP A 103 8.73 10.76 0.32
N PHE A 104 8.07 9.67 -0.03
CA PHE A 104 8.46 8.90 -1.22
C PHE A 104 8.20 9.60 -2.56
N ARG A 105 7.58 10.81 -2.58
CA ARG A 105 7.69 11.71 -3.73
C ARG A 105 9.15 12.09 -4.04
N GLN A 106 10.02 12.02 -3.05
CA GLN A 106 11.45 12.27 -3.14
C GLN A 106 12.26 10.96 -3.15
N LEU A 107 11.65 9.85 -3.58
CA LEU A 107 12.25 8.52 -3.53
C LEU A 107 13.65 8.47 -4.15
N GLN A 108 13.90 9.21 -5.24
CA GLN A 108 15.21 9.28 -5.89
C GLN A 108 16.31 9.84 -4.97
N GLN A 109 15.95 10.75 -4.07
CA GLN A 109 16.89 11.33 -3.10
C GLN A 109 17.05 10.43 -1.88
N LEU A 110 15.96 9.78 -1.44
CA LEU A 110 15.93 8.91 -0.27
C LEU A 110 16.62 7.56 -0.52
N VAL A 111 16.48 7.04 -1.73
CA VAL A 111 17.03 5.75 -2.16
C VAL A 111 17.74 5.93 -3.50
N PRO A 112 18.94 6.52 -3.50
CA PRO A 112 19.71 6.69 -4.73
C PRO A 112 20.24 5.35 -5.24
N GLY A 113 20.42 5.25 -6.55
CA GLY A 113 21.00 4.07 -7.20
C GLY A 113 20.12 3.52 -8.30
N ALA A 114 20.56 2.46 -8.94
CA ALA A 114 19.84 1.78 -10.00
C ALA A 114 20.22 0.31 -10.06
N GLY A 115 19.29 -0.56 -10.49
CA GLY A 115 19.53 -1.95 -10.79
C GLY A 115 20.05 -2.79 -9.62
N THR A 116 19.60 -2.50 -8.39
CA THR A 116 20.07 -3.20 -7.18
C THR A 116 18.96 -3.87 -6.38
N ILE A 117 17.69 -3.66 -6.74
CA ILE A 117 16.52 -4.12 -6.00
C ILE A 117 15.82 -5.21 -6.79
N ASP A 118 15.51 -6.32 -6.13
CA ASP A 118 14.86 -7.47 -6.75
C ASP A 118 13.35 -7.30 -6.79
N VAL A 119 12.77 -6.69 -5.72
CA VAL A 119 11.33 -6.46 -5.58
C VAL A 119 11.06 -5.10 -4.95
N VAL A 120 10.14 -4.34 -5.53
CA VAL A 120 9.51 -3.20 -4.85
C VAL A 120 8.03 -3.51 -4.67
N PHE A 121 7.53 -3.38 -3.45
CA PHE A 121 6.13 -3.56 -3.15
C PHE A 121 5.55 -2.38 -2.36
N SER A 122 4.24 -2.22 -2.44
CA SER A 122 3.51 -1.19 -1.72
C SER A 122 2.12 -1.71 -1.35
N ALA A 123 1.57 -1.25 -0.23
CA ALA A 123 0.19 -1.55 0.12
C ALA A 123 -0.51 -0.33 0.74
N TYR A 124 -1.67 0.04 0.19
CA TYR A 124 -2.49 1.16 0.66
C TYR A 124 -1.72 2.47 0.86
N ALA A 125 -0.82 2.81 -0.08
CA ALA A 125 0.04 3.98 0.04
C ALA A 125 0.06 4.87 -1.21
N LEU A 126 0.12 4.30 -2.41
CA LEU A 126 0.28 5.09 -3.62
C LEU A 126 -0.98 5.88 -4.00
N HIS A 127 -2.18 5.45 -3.55
CA HIS A 127 -3.41 6.20 -3.79
C HIS A 127 -3.44 7.58 -3.11
N HIS A 128 -2.54 7.89 -2.17
CA HIS A 128 -2.38 9.23 -1.61
C HIS A 128 -1.60 10.19 -2.52
N LEU A 129 -0.99 9.70 -3.60
CA LEU A 129 -0.25 10.53 -4.54
C LEU A 129 -1.12 11.03 -5.67
N ARG A 130 -0.92 12.30 -6.09
CA ARG A 130 -1.41 12.79 -7.38
C ARG A 130 -0.70 12.06 -8.51
N GLN A 131 -1.41 11.90 -9.63
CA GLN A 131 -0.91 11.19 -10.80
C GLN A 131 0.52 11.57 -11.22
N PRO A 132 0.92 12.86 -11.36
CA PRO A 132 2.30 13.20 -11.77
C PRO A 132 3.37 12.71 -10.79
N TYR A 133 3.04 12.66 -9.50
CA TYR A 133 3.98 12.14 -8.50
C TYR A 133 4.05 10.61 -8.54
N LYS A 134 2.90 9.92 -8.76
CA LYS A 134 2.89 8.47 -8.97
C LYS A 134 3.78 8.08 -10.14
N GLU A 135 3.65 8.79 -11.28
CA GLU A 135 4.46 8.56 -12.47
C GLU A 135 5.96 8.73 -12.19
N THR A 136 6.33 9.78 -11.44
CA THR A 136 7.73 10.03 -11.07
C THR A 136 8.27 8.93 -10.17
N VAL A 137 7.50 8.53 -9.15
CA VAL A 137 7.87 7.45 -8.22
C VAL A 137 8.03 6.13 -8.97
N LEU A 138 7.08 5.77 -9.84
CA LEU A 138 7.12 4.51 -10.60
C LEU A 138 8.30 4.46 -11.57
N LYS A 139 8.64 5.57 -12.23
CA LYS A 139 9.85 5.63 -13.08
C LYS A 139 11.11 5.34 -12.27
N HIS A 140 11.23 5.94 -11.08
CA HIS A 140 12.38 5.66 -10.23
C HIS A 140 12.37 4.23 -9.67
N VAL A 141 11.20 3.68 -9.34
CA VAL A 141 11.06 2.25 -8.99
C VAL A 141 11.63 1.35 -10.09
N VAL A 142 11.30 1.63 -11.36
CA VAL A 142 11.84 0.87 -12.51
C VAL A 142 13.36 1.04 -12.61
N GLU A 143 13.91 2.22 -12.35
CA GLU A 143 15.37 2.41 -12.30
C GLU A 143 16.02 1.56 -11.22
N LEU A 144 15.46 1.52 -10.02
CA LEU A 144 15.97 0.75 -8.88
C LEU A 144 15.95 -0.76 -9.11
N LEU A 145 14.95 -1.27 -9.83
CA LEU A 145 14.80 -2.71 -10.08
C LEU A 145 15.95 -3.27 -10.94
N VAL A 146 16.40 -4.48 -10.62
CA VAL A 146 17.24 -5.28 -11.50
C VAL A 146 16.47 -5.69 -12.78
N PRO A 147 17.13 -6.03 -13.90
CA PRO A 147 16.45 -6.68 -15.01
C PRO A 147 15.69 -7.94 -14.52
N GLY A 148 14.40 -8.05 -14.84
CA GLY A 148 13.53 -9.11 -14.33
C GLY A 148 13.00 -8.92 -12.92
N GLY A 149 13.35 -7.83 -12.23
CA GLY A 149 12.80 -7.46 -10.93
C GLY A 149 11.32 -7.07 -10.99
N TRP A 150 10.61 -7.17 -9.88
CA TRP A 150 9.17 -7.00 -9.80
C TRP A 150 8.75 -5.76 -9.01
N PHE A 151 7.73 -5.08 -9.52
CA PHE A 151 6.92 -4.14 -8.76
C PHE A 151 5.54 -4.75 -8.53
N VAL A 152 5.06 -4.73 -7.28
CA VAL A 152 3.71 -5.20 -6.90
C VAL A 152 3.05 -4.17 -6.00
N ASN A 153 1.83 -3.79 -6.35
CA ASN A 153 1.02 -2.81 -5.61
C ASN A 153 -0.31 -3.44 -5.18
N ALA A 154 -0.60 -3.42 -3.88
CA ALA A 154 -1.85 -3.85 -3.28
C ALA A 154 -2.61 -2.61 -2.80
N ASP A 155 -3.46 -2.01 -3.62
CA ASP A 155 -3.97 -0.66 -3.38
C ASP A 155 -5.44 -0.48 -3.76
N LEU A 156 -5.92 0.74 -3.60
CA LEU A 156 -7.29 1.14 -3.90
C LEU A 156 -7.40 1.74 -5.29
N ILE A 157 -8.53 1.45 -5.94
CA ILE A 157 -8.96 2.10 -7.18
C ILE A 157 -10.35 2.72 -7.04
N VAL A 158 -10.74 3.53 -8.01
CA VAL A 158 -12.11 4.00 -8.21
C VAL A 158 -12.73 3.34 -9.44
N ALA A 159 -14.05 3.24 -9.46
CA ALA A 159 -14.76 2.76 -10.63
C ALA A 159 -14.75 3.81 -11.75
N ASP A 160 -14.82 3.35 -13.01
CA ASP A 160 -14.86 4.23 -14.18
C ASP A 160 -16.16 5.07 -14.26
N SER A 161 -17.28 4.58 -13.69
CA SER A 161 -18.53 5.32 -13.67
C SER A 161 -18.90 5.80 -12.27
N PRO A 162 -19.49 7.02 -12.14
CA PRO A 162 -19.98 7.54 -10.86
C PRO A 162 -21.07 6.65 -10.23
N GLU A 163 -21.86 5.97 -11.04
CA GLU A 163 -22.90 5.07 -10.56
C GLU A 163 -22.31 3.82 -9.91
N LEU A 164 -21.36 3.18 -10.56
CA LEU A 164 -20.65 2.02 -10.03
C LEU A 164 -19.83 2.41 -8.79
N GLN A 165 -19.20 3.58 -8.81
CA GLN A 165 -18.47 4.10 -7.64
C GLN A 165 -19.39 4.28 -6.44
N ARG A 166 -20.60 4.82 -6.61
CA ARG A 166 -21.60 4.91 -5.53
C ARG A 166 -21.96 3.54 -4.99
N ARG A 167 -22.15 2.56 -5.89
CA ARG A 167 -22.46 1.19 -5.49
C ARG A 167 -21.34 0.55 -4.67
N PHE A 168 -20.08 0.73 -5.07
CA PHE A 168 -18.93 0.25 -4.32
C PHE A 168 -18.85 0.89 -2.93
N GLN A 169 -19.12 2.20 -2.82
CA GLN A 169 -19.15 2.87 -1.52
C GLN A 169 -20.30 2.35 -0.62
N GLU A 170 -21.46 2.06 -1.17
CA GLU A 170 -22.56 1.45 -0.42
C GLU A 170 -22.17 0.06 0.12
N LEU A 171 -21.61 -0.80 -0.73
CA LEU A 171 -21.16 -2.14 -0.33
C LEU A 171 -20.09 -2.05 0.77
N ARG A 172 -19.14 -1.12 0.64
CA ARG A 172 -18.12 -0.84 1.66
C ARG A 172 -18.75 -0.44 2.99
N VAL A 173 -19.67 0.52 2.97
CA VAL A 173 -20.36 1.01 4.17
C VAL A 173 -21.11 -0.12 4.87
N PHE A 174 -21.92 -0.87 4.16
CA PHE A 174 -22.67 -2.00 4.74
C PHE A 174 -21.75 -3.09 5.29
N GLY A 175 -20.71 -3.45 4.57
CA GLY A 175 -19.75 -4.43 5.05
C GLY A 175 -18.99 -3.99 6.30
N ILE A 176 -18.66 -2.71 6.44
CA ILE A 176 -18.02 -2.17 7.65
C ILE A 176 -18.99 -2.23 8.84
N VAL A 177 -20.24 -1.79 8.67
CA VAL A 177 -21.27 -1.84 9.73
C VAL A 177 -21.46 -3.28 10.20
N GLU A 178 -21.57 -4.24 9.29
CA GLU A 178 -21.72 -5.66 9.60
C GLU A 178 -20.54 -6.21 10.41
N ARG A 179 -19.30 -5.93 9.95
CA ARG A 179 -18.07 -6.39 10.65
C ARG A 179 -17.85 -5.73 12.00
N SER A 180 -18.24 -4.46 12.14
CA SER A 180 -18.15 -3.72 13.42
C SER A 180 -19.05 -4.29 14.51
N SER A 181 -20.14 -4.97 14.16
CA SER A 181 -21.10 -5.58 15.10
C SER A 181 -21.58 -4.59 16.18
N GLY A 182 -21.63 -3.29 15.88
CA GLY A 182 -22.06 -2.24 16.82
C GLY A 182 -21.09 -1.92 17.96
N SER A 183 -19.89 -2.47 17.95
CA SER A 183 -18.89 -2.26 19.00
C SER A 183 -18.20 -0.89 18.96
N ASP A 184 -18.34 -0.15 17.86
CA ASP A 184 -17.70 1.14 17.62
C ASP A 184 -18.71 2.17 17.10
N ASN A 185 -18.87 3.27 17.81
CA ASN A 185 -19.81 4.33 17.46
C ASN A 185 -19.54 4.96 16.08
N ARG A 186 -18.32 4.92 15.58
CA ARG A 186 -17.94 5.37 14.23
C ARG A 186 -18.64 4.54 13.15
N PHE A 187 -18.93 3.29 13.44
CA PHE A 187 -19.47 2.27 12.53
C PHE A 187 -20.80 1.67 13.03
N ALA A 188 -21.50 2.36 13.95
CA ALA A 188 -22.75 1.88 14.54
C ALA A 188 -23.89 1.74 13.51
N ASP A 189 -23.89 2.58 12.49
CA ASP A 189 -24.85 2.56 11.38
C ASP A 189 -24.24 3.09 10.07
N ALA A 190 -25.00 2.97 8.98
CA ALA A 190 -24.56 3.40 7.66
C ALA A 190 -24.31 4.92 7.58
N ALA A 191 -25.05 5.75 8.33
CA ALA A 191 -24.89 7.20 8.29
C ALA A 191 -23.61 7.65 9.00
N SER A 192 -23.32 7.08 10.16
CA SER A 192 -22.10 7.33 10.93
C SER A 192 -20.87 6.85 10.16
N THR A 193 -20.95 5.65 9.57
CA THR A 193 -19.88 5.08 8.74
C THR A 193 -19.57 5.95 7.53
N ARG A 194 -20.59 6.44 6.80
CA ARG A 194 -20.38 7.34 5.66
C ARG A 194 -19.69 8.64 6.06
N ARG A 195 -20.11 9.25 7.18
CA ARG A 195 -19.44 10.47 7.67
C ARG A 195 -17.98 10.22 8.00
N PHE A 196 -17.72 9.16 8.75
CA PHE A 196 -16.35 8.80 9.11
C PHE A 196 -15.46 8.57 7.88
N LEU A 197 -15.93 7.80 6.89
CA LEU A 197 -15.18 7.52 5.67
C LEU A 197 -14.95 8.78 4.82
N ALA A 198 -15.95 9.67 4.71
CA ALA A 198 -15.82 10.93 3.99
C ALA A 198 -14.77 11.85 4.63
N ASP A 199 -14.79 11.95 5.97
CA ASP A 199 -13.80 12.74 6.72
C ASP A 199 -12.39 12.14 6.59
N LEU A 200 -12.29 10.80 6.62
CA LEU A 200 -11.05 10.05 6.46
C LEU A 200 -10.42 10.33 5.09
N GLU A 201 -11.14 10.05 4.00
CA GLU A 201 -10.67 10.23 2.62
C GLU A 201 -10.29 11.69 2.32
N LYS A 202 -11.04 12.64 2.89
CA LYS A 202 -10.73 14.07 2.79
C LYS A 202 -9.43 14.44 3.52
N ASN A 203 -9.21 13.91 4.72
CA ASN A 203 -8.03 14.19 5.52
C ASN A 203 -6.78 13.54 4.94
N GLU A 204 -6.91 12.32 4.42
CA GLU A 204 -5.83 11.58 3.78
C GLU A 204 -5.56 12.02 2.35
N ARG A 205 -6.48 12.77 1.75
CA ARG A 205 -6.41 13.27 0.37
C ARG A 205 -6.23 12.14 -0.64
N ASP A 206 -7.06 11.12 -0.51
CA ASP A 206 -7.05 9.98 -1.41
C ASP A 206 -7.27 10.40 -2.86
N GLN A 207 -6.46 9.86 -3.74
CA GLN A 207 -6.48 10.11 -5.18
C GLN A 207 -6.24 8.80 -5.94
N PRO A 208 -7.08 7.79 -5.68
CA PRO A 208 -6.99 6.54 -6.40
C PRO A 208 -7.29 6.76 -7.89
N LEU A 209 -6.69 5.94 -8.73
CA LEU A 209 -6.94 5.89 -10.17
C LEU A 209 -8.03 4.87 -10.49
N THR A 210 -8.57 4.92 -11.70
CA THR A 210 -9.33 3.80 -12.25
C THR A 210 -8.39 2.64 -12.57
N LEU A 211 -8.93 1.44 -12.73
CA LEU A 211 -8.13 0.26 -13.15
C LEU A 211 -7.37 0.53 -14.46
N THR A 212 -8.06 1.13 -15.42
CA THR A 212 -7.47 1.44 -16.73
C THR A 212 -6.30 2.40 -16.62
N GLU A 213 -6.45 3.46 -15.82
CA GLU A 213 -5.38 4.45 -15.58
C GLU A 213 -4.20 3.84 -14.81
N ASP A 214 -4.45 3.02 -13.78
CA ASP A 214 -3.41 2.35 -12.99
C ASP A 214 -2.54 1.46 -13.90
N LEU A 215 -3.17 0.55 -14.66
CA LEU A 215 -2.44 -0.32 -15.57
C LEU A 215 -1.72 0.43 -16.71
N ALA A 216 -2.31 1.51 -17.21
CA ALA A 216 -1.66 2.36 -18.22
C ALA A 216 -0.43 3.05 -17.65
N MET A 217 -0.50 3.55 -16.42
CA MET A 217 0.60 4.20 -15.72
C MET A 217 1.75 3.22 -15.46
N LEU A 218 1.45 2.00 -15.01
CA LEU A 218 2.46 0.96 -14.82
C LEU A 218 3.21 0.64 -16.14
N ARG A 219 2.48 0.52 -17.26
CA ARG A 219 3.10 0.31 -18.58
C ARG A 219 3.95 1.49 -19.02
N SER A 220 3.45 2.71 -18.83
CA SER A 220 4.16 3.93 -19.24
C SER A 220 5.42 4.20 -18.40
N SER A 221 5.51 3.64 -17.19
CA SER A 221 6.72 3.70 -16.35
C SER A 221 7.87 2.83 -16.86
N GLY A 222 7.60 1.91 -17.80
CA GLY A 222 8.59 0.98 -18.38
C GLY A 222 8.48 -0.46 -17.86
N LEU A 223 7.46 -0.78 -17.04
CA LEU A 223 7.19 -2.15 -16.64
C LEU A 223 6.58 -2.95 -17.80
N LYS A 224 6.97 -4.22 -17.88
CA LYS A 224 6.44 -5.25 -18.79
C LYS A 224 5.56 -6.22 -18.00
N ASN A 225 4.84 -7.08 -18.70
CA ASN A 225 3.96 -8.10 -18.08
C ASN A 225 2.98 -7.49 -17.07
N VAL A 226 2.58 -6.23 -17.31
CA VAL A 226 1.66 -5.48 -16.43
C VAL A 226 0.27 -6.08 -16.46
N SER A 227 -0.24 -6.42 -15.28
CA SER A 227 -1.57 -7.00 -15.11
C SER A 227 -2.22 -6.58 -13.78
N ALA A 228 -3.55 -6.69 -13.74
CA ALA A 228 -4.30 -6.86 -12.51
C ALA A 228 -4.30 -8.36 -12.18
N PHE A 229 -3.78 -8.71 -11.02
CA PHE A 229 -3.69 -10.09 -10.56
C PHE A 229 -4.89 -10.48 -9.70
N TRP A 230 -5.49 -9.51 -9.05
CA TRP A 230 -6.71 -9.66 -8.28
C TRP A 230 -7.44 -8.33 -8.18
N LEU A 231 -8.76 -8.38 -8.23
CA LEU A 231 -9.64 -7.23 -8.08
C LEU A 231 -10.92 -7.64 -7.36
N GLU A 232 -11.27 -6.90 -6.32
CA GLU A 232 -12.57 -6.99 -5.68
C GLU A 232 -13.07 -5.59 -5.34
N TYR A 233 -14.12 -5.16 -6.05
CA TYR A 233 -14.67 -3.80 -5.98
C TYR A 233 -13.59 -2.73 -6.20
N ARG A 234 -13.06 -2.16 -5.11
CA ARG A 234 -12.06 -1.10 -5.15
C ARG A 234 -10.66 -1.54 -4.70
N GLU A 235 -10.50 -2.78 -4.29
CA GLU A 235 -9.22 -3.33 -3.86
C GLU A 235 -8.56 -4.08 -5.01
N LEU A 236 -7.33 -3.71 -5.33
CA LEU A 236 -6.58 -4.19 -6.49
C LEU A 236 -5.21 -4.69 -6.08
N VAL A 237 -4.80 -5.83 -6.62
CA VAL A 237 -3.38 -6.20 -6.72
C VAL A 237 -2.95 -6.09 -8.16
N SER A 238 -2.07 -5.15 -8.44
CA SER A 238 -1.49 -4.90 -9.76
C SER A 238 0.03 -4.88 -9.71
N GLY A 239 0.67 -4.92 -10.85
CA GLY A 239 2.11 -4.84 -10.92
C GLY A 239 2.67 -5.25 -12.26
N GLY A 240 3.98 -5.40 -12.31
CA GLY A 240 4.70 -5.79 -13.52
C GLY A 240 6.19 -6.02 -13.26
N GLN A 241 6.90 -6.34 -14.31
CA GLN A 241 8.31 -6.72 -14.30
C GLN A 241 9.14 -5.73 -15.11
N LYS A 242 10.36 -5.42 -14.65
CA LYS A 242 11.33 -4.64 -15.43
C LYS A 242 11.89 -5.37 -16.62
#